data_8d4becd1fe147a4e4af8ceb44261b174
#
_entry.id   8d4becd1fe147a4e4af8ceb44261b174
#
_cell.length_a   1.000
_cell.length_b   1.000
_cell.length_c   1.000
_cell.angle_alpha   90.00
_cell.angle_beta   90.00
_cell.angle_gamma   90.00
#
_symmetry.space_group_name_H-M   'P 1'
#
loop_
_entity.id
_entity.type
_entity.pdbx_description
1 polymer ?
#
loop_
_entity_poly.entity_id
_entity_poly.type
_entity_poly.pdbx_seq_one_letter_code
_entity_poly.pdbx_strand_id
1 'polypeptide(L)'
;MGRILFLIFAVLLLAFSSGVHLSCQNDIPVQHEKPQGPRGFVPIADKESTVRVLIVGSAQDVLLAVNGGYQIADTASNILEQGQLLARSKVSVDYGGIRIGGKCYKVNELRIKSTRDGAIEINNVPYRGCVCLSQQPDNKLFVIEEMEIEDFVTGVVGSEMPHLWNDEAHCAQAVAVRTYTMYKKKARRSEKYHLDMQDLAYRGMAGESPRLSSLVQKTKGLVMTYNGNIFPAYFHSACGGHTEDVSHVFRDESIPPLSGVVCKYCGNSKYAKWKRDISKSVIERKLRAANVAVSNIRSIKTLDPGYGNHGSRVEIVSAGGSKEMGANDFRLLVGPNILCSTAFIAKSSGKNITFSGNGWGHGVGLCQHGAQTMAKKGFKWPDIINYYYPKSELVRVY
;
A
#
# COMPACT_ATOMS: atom_id res chain seq x y z
N MET A 1 26.78 2.23 -12.67
CA MET A 1 25.74 2.35 -13.70
C MET A 1 24.38 2.47 -13.00
N GLY A 2 24.08 3.64 -12.46
CA GLY A 2 22.87 3.90 -11.70
C GLY A 2 22.35 5.29 -12.05
N ARG A 3 21.36 5.37 -12.89
CA ARG A 3 20.58 6.58 -13.15
C ARG A 3 19.32 6.18 -13.87
N ILE A 4 18.26 5.80 -13.19
CA ILE A 4 16.86 5.84 -13.66
C ILE A 4 15.99 5.55 -12.42
N LEU A 5 15.77 6.54 -11.55
CA LEU A 5 14.73 6.47 -10.51
C LEU A 5 14.14 7.85 -10.13
N PHE A 6 14.28 8.86 -10.98
CA PHE A 6 13.98 10.24 -10.53
C PHE A 6 12.84 10.97 -11.26
N LEU A 7 11.99 10.30 -12.02
CA LEU A 7 11.00 11.00 -12.87
C LEU A 7 9.51 10.71 -12.56
N ILE A 8 9.18 10.09 -11.42
CA ILE A 8 7.77 9.81 -11.09
C ILE A 8 7.18 10.75 -10.02
N PHE A 9 8.00 11.58 -9.36
CA PHE A 9 7.55 12.43 -8.24
C PHE A 9 7.00 13.83 -8.65
N ALA A 10 7.10 14.25 -9.90
CA ALA A 10 6.78 15.64 -10.30
C ALA A 10 5.37 15.88 -10.83
N VAL A 11 4.49 14.89 -10.91
CA VAL A 11 3.14 15.05 -11.53
C VAL A 11 1.99 15.08 -10.52
N LEU A 12 2.25 15.00 -9.23
CA LEU A 12 1.20 14.88 -8.20
C LEU A 12 0.68 16.21 -7.62
N LEU A 13 1.15 17.37 -8.12
CA LEU A 13 0.83 18.66 -7.49
C LEU A 13 -0.21 19.53 -8.22
N LEU A 14 -0.85 19.07 -9.29
CA LEU A 14 -1.79 19.92 -10.07
C LEU A 14 -3.20 19.32 -10.29
N ALA A 15 -3.67 18.39 -9.49
CA ALA A 15 -5.03 17.84 -9.63
C ALA A 15 -5.92 18.15 -8.41
N PHE A 16 -5.94 19.39 -7.93
CA PHE A 16 -6.72 19.79 -6.74
C PHE A 16 -8.11 20.39 -7.02
N SER A 17 -8.68 20.26 -8.22
CA SER A 17 -9.98 20.90 -8.51
C SER A 17 -11.10 19.98 -9.00
N SER A 18 -10.92 18.67 -9.02
CA SER A 18 -12.04 17.76 -9.27
C SER A 18 -11.92 16.56 -8.33
N GLY A 19 -12.89 16.38 -7.43
CA GLY A 19 -12.92 15.39 -6.34
C GLY A 19 -12.82 13.93 -6.77
N VAL A 20 -11.70 13.55 -7.37
CA VAL A 20 -11.32 12.17 -7.65
C VAL A 20 -10.46 11.69 -6.49
N HIS A 21 -11.08 11.06 -5.50
CA HIS A 21 -10.35 10.28 -4.51
C HIS A 21 -9.62 9.15 -5.24
N LEU A 22 -8.31 9.28 -5.35
CA LEU A 22 -7.41 8.21 -5.77
C LEU A 22 -7.21 7.24 -4.61
N SER A 23 -8.12 6.32 -4.41
CA SER A 23 -7.81 5.11 -3.63
C SER A 23 -7.09 4.15 -4.56
N CYS A 24 -5.80 4.29 -4.70
CA CYS A 24 -4.94 3.31 -5.33
C CYS A 24 -4.00 2.79 -4.25
N GLN A 25 -4.06 1.52 -4.00
CA GLN A 25 -2.87 0.82 -3.53
C GLN A 25 -1.79 1.11 -4.57
N ASN A 26 -0.68 1.71 -4.15
CA ASN A 26 0.51 1.84 -4.97
C ASN A 26 1.23 0.49 -4.97
N ASP A 27 0.63 -0.51 -5.61
CA ASP A 27 1.25 -1.80 -5.82
C ASP A 27 2.34 -1.63 -6.90
N ILE A 28 3.51 -1.13 -6.55
CA ILE A 28 4.71 -1.27 -7.38
C ILE A 28 5.21 -2.70 -7.15
N PRO A 29 5.67 -3.43 -8.16
CA PRO A 29 6.15 -4.78 -7.95
C PRO A 29 7.26 -4.75 -6.90
N VAL A 30 6.96 -5.19 -5.70
CA VAL A 30 7.98 -5.65 -4.78
C VAL A 30 8.64 -6.80 -5.54
N GLN A 31 9.95 -6.73 -5.75
CA GLN A 31 10.69 -7.93 -6.13
C GLN A 31 10.44 -8.92 -5.00
N HIS A 32 9.44 -9.78 -5.18
CA HIS A 32 9.22 -10.90 -4.29
C HIS A 32 10.46 -11.77 -4.42
N GLU A 33 11.35 -11.67 -3.45
CA GLU A 33 12.35 -12.71 -3.25
C GLU A 33 11.60 -14.05 -3.29
N LYS A 34 12.12 -14.99 -4.05
CA LYS A 34 11.52 -16.33 -4.17
C LYS A 34 11.22 -16.85 -2.76
N PRO A 35 9.97 -17.24 -2.45
CA PRO A 35 9.66 -17.78 -1.14
C PRO A 35 10.54 -19.00 -0.92
N GLN A 36 11.40 -18.94 0.08
CA GLN A 36 12.13 -20.11 0.57
C GLN A 36 11.18 -20.92 1.44
N GLY A 37 10.62 -22.00 0.89
CA GLY A 37 9.76 -22.94 1.58
C GLY A 37 8.30 -22.50 1.75
N PRO A 38 7.39 -23.39 2.23
CA PRO A 38 6.05 -23.00 2.62
C PRO A 38 6.18 -21.90 3.68
N ARG A 39 5.76 -20.69 3.36
CA ARG A 39 5.71 -19.58 4.32
C ARG A 39 4.68 -19.97 5.37
N GLY A 40 5.17 -20.64 6.41
CA GLY A 40 4.37 -21.06 7.53
C GLY A 40 3.61 -19.86 8.07
N PHE A 41 2.35 -20.03 8.33
CA PHE A 41 1.55 -19.09 9.09
C PHE A 41 2.33 -18.66 10.33
N VAL A 42 2.20 -17.42 10.66
CA VAL A 42 2.99 -16.83 11.74
C VAL A 42 2.18 -16.86 13.03
N PRO A 43 2.57 -17.59 14.11
CA PRO A 43 1.84 -17.65 15.38
C PRO A 43 1.67 -16.27 16.01
N ILE A 44 0.51 -15.98 16.61
CA ILE A 44 0.19 -14.72 17.25
C ILE A 44 0.91 -14.66 18.61
N ALA A 45 2.10 -14.08 18.64
CA ALA A 45 2.85 -13.89 19.89
C ALA A 45 3.35 -12.46 20.11
N ASP A 46 2.91 -11.51 19.24
CA ASP A 46 3.41 -10.15 19.28
C ASP A 46 2.47 -9.25 20.08
N LYS A 47 2.90 -8.87 21.31
CA LYS A 47 2.18 -7.94 22.20
C LYS A 47 2.55 -6.48 21.96
N GLU A 48 3.49 -6.20 21.06
CA GLU A 48 3.89 -4.82 20.78
C GLU A 48 2.83 -4.12 19.92
N SER A 49 2.33 -2.99 20.43
CA SER A 49 1.31 -2.18 19.77
C SER A 49 1.85 -1.22 18.71
N THR A 50 3.17 -1.21 18.45
CA THR A 50 3.82 -0.27 17.52
C THR A 50 4.15 -0.89 16.15
N VAL A 51 4.19 -0.05 15.14
CA VAL A 51 4.60 -0.41 13.78
C VAL A 51 5.64 0.57 13.26
N ARG A 52 6.59 0.10 12.43
CA ARG A 52 7.59 0.90 11.73
C ARG A 52 7.29 0.94 10.24
N VAL A 53 7.13 2.15 9.69
CA VAL A 53 6.73 2.38 8.29
C VAL A 53 7.80 3.20 7.59
N LEU A 54 8.36 2.70 6.49
CA LEU A 54 9.26 3.46 5.64
C LEU A 54 8.45 4.49 4.85
N ILE A 55 8.51 5.76 5.27
CA ILE A 55 7.75 6.86 4.64
C ILE A 55 8.55 7.57 3.53
N VAL A 56 9.88 7.53 3.60
CA VAL A 56 10.76 7.99 2.51
C VAL A 56 11.91 7.01 2.36
N GLY A 57 12.01 6.39 1.19
CA GLY A 57 13.11 5.50 0.85
C GLY A 57 14.11 6.16 -0.10
N SER A 58 15.42 6.01 0.20
CA SER A 58 16.52 6.34 -0.71
C SER A 58 16.55 7.82 -1.19
N ALA A 59 16.25 8.79 -0.29
CA ALA A 59 16.30 10.22 -0.59
C ALA A 59 17.72 10.80 -0.38
N GLN A 60 18.12 11.77 -1.20
CA GLN A 60 19.34 12.56 -0.95
C GLN A 60 19.14 13.54 0.18
N ASP A 61 17.95 14.13 0.25
CA ASP A 61 17.53 15.04 1.31
C ASP A 61 16.03 15.02 1.51
N VAL A 62 15.60 15.48 2.70
CA VAL A 62 14.20 15.73 3.03
C VAL A 62 14.06 17.04 3.79
N LEU A 63 12.85 17.60 3.82
CA LEU A 63 12.52 18.74 4.68
C LEU A 63 11.91 18.19 5.99
N LEU A 64 12.43 18.64 7.12
CA LEU A 64 11.95 18.31 8.45
C LEU A 64 11.51 19.58 9.18
N ALA A 65 10.35 19.54 9.83
CA ALA A 65 9.94 20.54 10.84
C ALA A 65 9.23 19.84 11.98
N VAL A 66 9.23 20.44 13.17
CA VAL A 66 8.40 20.00 14.30
C VAL A 66 7.72 21.22 14.91
N ASN A 67 6.40 21.25 14.81
CA ASN A 67 5.58 22.29 15.40
C ASN A 67 5.20 21.90 16.84
N GLY A 68 5.97 22.35 17.80
CA GLY A 68 5.85 22.01 19.21
C GLY A 68 7.15 21.51 19.81
N GLY A 69 7.11 21.11 21.07
CA GLY A 69 8.29 20.58 21.75
C GLY A 69 8.82 19.32 21.08
N TYR A 70 10.14 19.19 20.98
CA TYR A 70 10.79 18.04 20.34
C TYR A 70 12.03 17.60 21.10
N GLN A 71 12.41 16.36 20.85
CA GLN A 71 13.69 15.76 21.23
C GLN A 71 14.30 15.04 20.05
N ILE A 72 15.60 15.23 19.85
CA ILE A 72 16.44 14.48 18.93
C ILE A 72 17.39 13.62 19.76
N ALA A 73 17.37 12.31 19.55
CA ALA A 73 18.18 11.35 20.27
C ALA A 73 18.93 10.41 19.30
N ASP A 74 19.98 9.77 19.79
CA ASP A 74 20.67 8.68 19.13
C ASP A 74 19.93 7.32 19.35
N THR A 75 20.49 6.24 18.82
CA THR A 75 19.95 4.88 18.98
C THR A 75 20.04 4.34 20.41
N ALA A 76 20.94 4.90 21.23
CA ALA A 76 21.06 4.58 22.66
C ALA A 76 20.11 5.42 23.53
N SER A 77 19.24 6.23 22.90
CA SER A 77 18.29 7.15 23.54
C SER A 77 18.97 8.32 24.29
N ASN A 78 20.24 8.62 24.02
CA ASN A 78 20.87 9.84 24.51
C ASN A 78 20.27 11.05 23.80
N ILE A 79 19.78 12.02 24.55
CA ILE A 79 19.21 13.27 24.00
C ILE A 79 20.38 14.13 23.51
N LEU A 80 20.43 14.36 22.19
CA LEU A 80 21.45 15.18 21.53
C LEU A 80 21.00 16.64 21.38
N GLU A 81 19.68 16.84 21.32
CA GLU A 81 19.04 18.15 21.24
C GLU A 81 17.58 18.07 21.69
N GLN A 82 17.09 19.18 22.25
CA GLN A 82 15.67 19.38 22.53
C GLN A 82 15.31 20.86 22.38
N GLY A 83 14.05 21.15 22.09
CA GLY A 83 13.55 22.49 21.90
C GLY A 83 12.04 22.56 21.84
N GLN A 84 11.51 23.78 21.66
CA GLN A 84 10.07 24.04 21.62
C GLN A 84 9.55 24.14 20.17
N LEU A 85 10.45 24.33 19.19
CA LEU A 85 10.14 24.45 17.77
C LEU A 85 11.38 24.04 16.97
N LEU A 86 11.23 23.11 16.03
CA LEU A 86 12.23 22.86 15.01
C LEU A 86 11.74 23.49 13.71
N ALA A 87 12.31 24.65 13.39
CA ALA A 87 12.00 25.34 12.13
C ALA A 87 12.32 24.44 10.94
N ARG A 88 11.53 24.61 9.85
CA ARG A 88 11.73 23.84 8.64
C ARG A 88 13.17 23.86 8.17
N SER A 89 13.79 22.70 8.21
CA SER A 89 15.22 22.51 7.95
C SER A 89 15.42 21.38 6.93
N LYS A 90 16.43 21.56 6.08
CA LYS A 90 16.89 20.50 5.19
C LYS A 90 17.65 19.44 6.01
N VAL A 91 17.31 18.18 5.81
CA VAL A 91 18.03 17.02 6.33
C VAL A 91 18.75 16.33 5.19
N SER A 92 20.03 16.03 5.37
CA SER A 92 20.86 15.30 4.40
C SER A 92 21.91 14.46 5.13
N VAL A 93 22.48 13.49 4.41
CA VAL A 93 23.69 12.81 4.86
C VAL A 93 24.90 13.67 4.49
N ASP A 94 25.84 13.82 5.43
CA ASP A 94 27.09 14.53 5.25
C ASP A 94 28.28 13.65 5.69
N TYR A 95 29.51 14.08 5.40
CA TYR A 95 30.70 13.40 5.87
C TYR A 95 30.68 13.34 7.43
N GLY A 96 30.46 12.12 7.93
CA GLY A 96 30.46 11.83 9.36
C GLY A 96 29.11 11.85 10.05
N GLY A 97 27.97 11.86 9.34
CA GLY A 97 26.67 11.67 9.97
C GLY A 97 25.47 12.34 9.27
N ILE A 98 24.45 12.64 10.05
CA ILE A 98 23.21 13.26 9.59
C ILE A 98 23.22 14.75 9.92
N ARG A 99 22.99 15.58 8.90
CA ARG A 99 22.88 17.04 9.02
C ARG A 99 21.42 17.47 9.06
N ILE A 100 21.06 18.30 10.01
CA ILE A 100 19.76 18.99 10.07
C ILE A 100 20.05 20.49 10.05
N GLY A 101 19.69 21.18 8.97
CA GLY A 101 20.02 22.58 8.79
C GLY A 101 21.52 22.85 8.89
N GLY A 102 21.92 23.73 9.79
CA GLY A 102 23.34 24.06 10.02
C GLY A 102 24.11 23.08 10.92
N LYS A 103 23.43 22.14 11.61
CA LYS A 103 24.04 21.27 12.60
C LYS A 103 24.25 19.85 12.06
N CYS A 104 25.43 19.27 12.26
CA CYS A 104 25.77 17.89 11.91
C CYS A 104 25.86 17.04 13.19
N TYR A 105 25.12 15.93 13.21
CA TYR A 105 25.14 14.91 14.24
C TYR A 105 26.01 13.76 13.78
N LYS A 106 27.07 13.44 14.51
CA LYS A 106 28.05 12.38 14.13
C LYS A 106 27.52 10.98 14.45
N VAL A 107 26.34 10.67 13.90
CA VAL A 107 25.66 9.37 14.06
C VAL A 107 24.99 8.98 12.74
N ASN A 108 24.83 7.68 12.53
CA ASN A 108 24.19 7.14 11.32
C ASN A 108 22.66 7.04 11.45
N GLU A 109 22.14 7.28 12.65
CA GLU A 109 20.70 7.23 12.92
C GLU A 109 20.32 8.25 13.98
N LEU A 110 19.22 8.97 13.75
CA LEU A 110 18.60 9.92 14.66
C LEU A 110 17.13 9.56 14.86
N ARG A 111 16.68 9.66 16.10
CA ARG A 111 15.27 9.51 16.48
C ARG A 111 14.71 10.86 16.89
N ILE A 112 13.67 11.33 16.19
CA ILE A 112 12.99 12.59 16.47
C ILE A 112 11.63 12.27 17.06
N LYS A 113 11.34 12.79 18.24
CA LYS A 113 10.05 12.67 18.93
C LYS A 113 9.46 14.05 19.15
N SER A 114 8.15 14.19 18.95
CA SER A 114 7.40 15.31 19.50
C SER A 114 7.13 15.06 20.99
N THR A 115 7.31 16.07 21.84
CA THR A 115 7.09 15.97 23.28
C THR A 115 5.66 16.34 23.72
N ARG A 116 4.82 16.78 22.77
CA ARG A 116 3.40 17.11 22.96
C ARG A 116 2.63 16.61 21.73
N ASP A 117 1.35 16.92 21.62
CA ASP A 117 0.50 16.57 20.47
C ASP A 117 0.93 17.24 19.14
N GLY A 118 2.19 17.60 19.03
CA GLY A 118 2.80 18.16 17.83
C GLY A 118 3.05 17.12 16.76
N ALA A 119 2.94 17.53 15.50
CA ALA A 119 3.28 16.70 14.36
C ALA A 119 4.76 16.89 13.96
N ILE A 120 5.38 15.82 13.51
CA ILE A 120 6.67 15.85 12.84
C ILE A 120 6.39 15.94 11.34
N GLU A 121 6.74 17.04 10.71
CA GLU A 121 6.54 17.22 9.26
C GLU A 121 7.74 16.70 8.49
N ILE A 122 7.49 15.78 7.56
CA ILE A 122 8.46 15.32 6.56
C ILE A 122 7.93 15.70 5.18
N ASN A 123 8.66 16.52 4.44
CA ASN A 123 8.25 17.02 3.13
C ASN A 123 6.82 17.61 3.12
N ASN A 124 6.46 18.35 4.16
CA ASN A 124 5.15 18.98 4.41
C ASN A 124 4.00 17.99 4.71
N VAL A 125 4.29 16.73 4.97
CA VAL A 125 3.30 15.75 5.44
C VAL A 125 3.48 15.58 6.94
N PRO A 126 2.43 15.74 7.75
CA PRO A 126 2.51 15.55 9.20
C PRO A 126 2.44 14.07 9.58
N TYR A 127 3.30 13.66 10.50
CA TYR A 127 3.43 12.30 11.03
C TYR A 127 3.38 12.31 12.56
N ARG A 128 2.96 11.18 13.17
CA ARG A 128 2.87 10.98 14.63
C ARG A 128 4.08 10.23 15.17
N GLY A 129 4.09 10.05 16.48
CA GLY A 129 5.00 9.16 17.18
C GLY A 129 6.47 9.58 17.10
N CYS A 130 7.30 8.73 16.53
CA CYS A 130 8.72 8.94 16.39
C CYS A 130 9.12 8.80 14.92
N VAL A 131 9.92 9.74 14.42
CA VAL A 131 10.55 9.63 13.10
C VAL A 131 12.02 9.29 13.27
N CYS A 132 12.43 8.19 12.65
CA CYS A 132 13.82 7.76 12.59
C CYS A 132 14.41 8.14 11.24
N LEU A 133 15.51 8.91 11.26
CA LEU A 133 16.35 9.22 10.11
C LEU A 133 17.52 8.25 10.10
N SER A 134 17.68 7.45 9.06
CA SER A 134 18.75 6.44 8.98
C SER A 134 19.57 6.64 7.72
N GLN A 135 20.88 6.81 7.87
CA GLN A 135 21.83 6.86 6.77
C GLN A 135 21.95 5.48 6.11
N GLN A 136 21.97 5.44 4.79
CA GLN A 136 22.17 4.26 3.99
C GLN A 136 23.61 4.23 3.40
N PRO A 137 24.10 3.06 2.98
CA PRO A 137 25.49 2.93 2.45
C PRO A 137 25.79 3.81 1.22
N ASP A 138 24.77 4.17 0.45
CA ASP A 138 24.86 5.04 -0.75
C ASP A 138 24.75 6.55 -0.42
N ASN A 139 24.96 6.92 0.85
CA ASN A 139 24.81 8.28 1.38
C ASN A 139 23.42 8.88 1.16
N LYS A 140 22.38 8.04 1.19
CA LYS A 140 21.00 8.46 1.17
C LYS A 140 20.34 8.26 2.52
N LEU A 141 19.15 8.85 2.66
CA LEU A 141 18.33 8.75 3.84
C LEU A 141 17.19 7.76 3.66
N PHE A 142 16.96 6.93 4.66
CA PHE A 142 15.66 6.36 4.96
C PHE A 142 15.00 7.20 6.06
N VAL A 143 13.71 7.44 5.90
CA VAL A 143 12.88 8.05 6.93
C VAL A 143 11.79 7.04 7.31
N ILE A 144 11.83 6.61 8.56
CA ILE A 144 10.96 5.57 9.11
C ILE A 144 10.12 6.19 10.21
N GLU A 145 8.80 6.08 10.10
CA GLU A 145 7.88 6.46 11.17
C GLU A 145 7.61 5.25 12.07
N GLU A 146 7.69 5.45 13.39
CA GLU A 146 7.32 4.47 14.41
C GLU A 146 6.15 5.02 15.22
N MET A 147 5.01 4.31 15.18
CA MET A 147 3.76 4.74 15.79
C MET A 147 2.94 3.59 16.33
N GLU A 148 1.88 3.91 17.09
CA GLU A 148 0.87 2.94 17.49
C GLU A 148 0.12 2.37 16.26
N ILE A 149 -0.14 1.05 16.28
CA ILE A 149 -0.83 0.36 15.16
C ILE A 149 -2.21 0.98 14.91
N GLU A 150 -2.95 1.37 15.95
CA GLU A 150 -4.29 1.95 15.78
C GLU A 150 -4.26 3.32 15.08
N ASP A 151 -3.25 4.12 15.32
CA ASP A 151 -3.05 5.40 14.62
C ASP A 151 -2.71 5.13 13.14
N PHE A 152 -1.81 4.18 12.87
CA PHE A 152 -1.51 3.75 11.51
C PHE A 152 -2.74 3.22 10.78
N VAL A 153 -3.53 2.34 11.41
CA VAL A 153 -4.78 1.81 10.85
C VAL A 153 -5.75 2.94 10.54
N THR A 154 -5.86 3.95 11.41
CA THR A 154 -6.72 5.12 11.19
C THR A 154 -6.29 5.90 9.94
N GLY A 155 -4.99 6.20 9.82
CA GLY A 155 -4.43 6.91 8.68
C GLY A 155 -4.61 6.16 7.36
N VAL A 156 -4.43 4.82 7.38
CA VAL A 156 -4.63 3.97 6.20
C VAL A 156 -6.10 3.89 5.82
N VAL A 157 -7.01 3.62 6.76
CA VAL A 157 -8.46 3.54 6.46
C VAL A 157 -8.97 4.82 5.82
N GLY A 158 -8.56 5.98 6.32
CA GLY A 158 -8.97 7.26 5.76
C GLY A 158 -8.27 7.62 4.44
N SER A 159 -7.12 7.01 4.14
CA SER A 159 -6.44 7.15 2.85
C SER A 159 -7.02 6.21 1.78
N GLU A 160 -7.53 5.05 2.18
CA GLU A 160 -8.07 4.01 1.31
C GLU A 160 -9.53 4.20 0.95
N MET A 161 -10.34 4.74 1.87
CA MET A 161 -11.79 4.83 1.70
C MET A 161 -12.29 6.26 1.90
N PRO A 162 -13.32 6.71 1.11
CA PRO A 162 -13.95 8.01 1.34
C PRO A 162 -14.48 8.14 2.77
N HIS A 163 -14.17 9.24 3.45
CA HIS A 163 -14.52 9.47 4.85
C HIS A 163 -16.05 9.41 5.12
N LEU A 164 -16.89 9.72 4.12
CA LEU A 164 -18.34 9.69 4.24
C LEU A 164 -18.97 8.31 4.01
N TRP A 165 -18.17 7.27 3.83
CA TRP A 165 -18.71 5.92 3.72
C TRP A 165 -19.27 5.43 5.06
N ASN A 166 -20.06 4.33 5.00
CA ASN A 166 -20.73 3.78 6.16
C ASN A 166 -19.75 3.26 7.22
N ASP A 167 -20.09 3.45 8.51
CA ASP A 167 -19.26 3.05 9.65
C ASP A 167 -18.89 1.57 9.63
N GLU A 168 -19.82 0.69 9.27
CA GLU A 168 -19.60 -0.75 9.22
C GLU A 168 -18.56 -1.13 8.15
N ALA A 169 -18.55 -0.41 7.01
CA ALA A 169 -17.53 -0.63 5.98
C ALA A 169 -16.14 -0.19 6.47
N HIS A 170 -16.04 0.94 7.19
CA HIS A 170 -14.78 1.38 7.78
C HIS A 170 -14.29 0.44 8.89
N CYS A 171 -15.20 -0.08 9.73
CA CYS A 171 -14.84 -1.06 10.75
C CYS A 171 -14.30 -2.36 10.13
N ALA A 172 -14.94 -2.87 9.06
CA ALA A 172 -14.44 -4.04 8.33
C ALA A 172 -13.06 -3.78 7.72
N GLN A 173 -12.87 -2.61 7.08
CA GLN A 173 -11.58 -2.20 6.54
C GLN A 173 -10.51 -2.08 7.63
N ALA A 174 -10.85 -1.54 8.80
CA ALA A 174 -9.90 -1.43 9.93
C ALA A 174 -9.38 -2.79 10.40
N VAL A 175 -10.26 -3.80 10.48
CA VAL A 175 -9.85 -5.18 10.80
C VAL A 175 -8.94 -5.75 9.71
N ALA A 176 -9.27 -5.54 8.44
CA ALA A 176 -8.44 -6.01 7.33
C ALA A 176 -7.05 -5.36 7.31
N VAL A 177 -6.98 -4.02 7.44
CA VAL A 177 -5.72 -3.26 7.52
C VAL A 177 -4.88 -3.73 8.71
N ARG A 178 -5.48 -3.86 9.89
CA ARG A 178 -4.76 -4.32 11.10
C ARG A 178 -4.21 -5.73 10.92
N THR A 179 -5.00 -6.63 10.34
CA THR A 179 -4.57 -8.01 10.05
C THR A 179 -3.38 -8.02 9.09
N TYR A 180 -3.46 -7.27 8.00
CA TYR A 180 -2.37 -7.13 7.04
C TYR A 180 -1.12 -6.52 7.66
N THR A 181 -1.28 -5.46 8.46
CA THR A 181 -0.18 -4.80 9.18
C THR A 181 0.53 -5.77 10.11
N MET A 182 -0.22 -6.53 10.92
CA MET A 182 0.34 -7.51 11.84
C MET A 182 1.03 -8.67 11.10
N TYR A 183 0.48 -9.12 9.97
CA TYR A 183 1.12 -10.10 9.10
C TYR A 183 2.48 -9.59 8.59
N LYS A 184 2.52 -8.38 8.04
CA LYS A 184 3.77 -7.77 7.53
C LYS A 184 4.78 -7.51 8.64
N LYS A 185 4.33 -6.95 9.77
CA LYS A 185 5.17 -6.72 10.94
C LYS A 185 5.89 -7.99 11.37
N LYS A 186 5.19 -9.11 11.38
CA LYS A 186 5.76 -10.38 11.77
C LYS A 186 6.70 -10.97 10.71
N ALA A 187 6.34 -10.86 9.43
CA ALA A 187 7.17 -11.32 8.32
C ALA A 187 8.50 -10.54 8.25
N ARG A 188 8.50 -9.25 8.64
CA ARG A 188 9.66 -8.35 8.60
C ARG A 188 10.15 -7.94 9.99
N ARG A 189 10.02 -8.83 10.99
CA ARG A 189 10.34 -8.52 12.40
C ARG A 189 11.77 -8.06 12.61
N SER A 190 12.74 -8.63 11.90
CA SER A 190 14.16 -8.30 11.98
C SER A 190 14.60 -7.14 11.08
N GLU A 191 13.70 -6.64 10.23
CA GLU A 191 14.02 -5.55 9.31
C GLU A 191 13.89 -4.18 9.99
N LYS A 192 14.52 -3.15 9.42
CA LYS A 192 14.43 -1.77 9.92
C LYS A 192 13.00 -1.25 9.93
N TYR A 193 12.16 -1.68 8.99
CA TYR A 193 10.75 -1.30 8.89
C TYR A 193 9.88 -2.50 8.53
N HIS A 194 8.61 -2.44 8.90
CA HIS A 194 7.64 -3.52 8.68
C HIS A 194 6.85 -3.35 7.38
N LEU A 195 6.51 -2.10 7.04
CA LEU A 195 5.79 -1.72 5.83
C LEU A 195 6.49 -0.54 5.17
N ASP A 196 6.17 -0.34 3.89
CA ASP A 196 6.53 0.86 3.15
C ASP A 196 5.28 1.49 2.50
N MET A 197 5.45 2.65 1.88
CA MET A 197 4.37 3.40 1.23
C MET A 197 3.78 2.70 -0.02
N GLN A 198 4.32 1.53 -0.40
CA GLN A 198 3.82 0.71 -1.49
C GLN A 198 2.91 -0.41 -0.99
N ASP A 199 3.06 -0.80 0.28
CA ASP A 199 2.24 -1.86 0.88
C ASP A 199 0.77 -1.42 1.07
N LEU A 200 0.54 -0.17 1.50
CA LEU A 200 -0.78 0.39 1.80
C LEU A 200 -0.82 1.89 1.48
N ALA A 201 -1.98 2.43 1.08
CA ALA A 201 -2.13 3.88 0.96
C ALA A 201 -2.07 4.51 2.36
N TYR A 202 -1.03 5.30 2.59
CA TYR A 202 -0.82 6.01 3.84
C TYR A 202 -0.34 7.44 3.56
N ARG A 203 -0.91 8.43 4.24
CA ARG A 203 -0.61 9.85 4.05
C ARG A 203 -0.32 10.56 5.39
N GLY A 204 0.27 9.84 6.33
CA GLY A 204 0.44 10.36 7.68
C GLY A 204 -0.91 10.74 8.28
N MET A 205 -0.90 11.80 9.08
CA MET A 205 -2.10 12.33 9.75
C MET A 205 -3.17 12.88 8.79
N ALA A 206 -2.84 13.14 7.51
CA ALA A 206 -3.81 13.66 6.54
C ALA A 206 -4.95 12.67 6.21
N GLY A 207 -4.76 11.37 6.48
CA GLY A 207 -5.81 10.36 6.38
C GLY A 207 -6.72 10.27 7.60
N GLU A 208 -6.40 10.94 8.70
CA GLU A 208 -7.10 10.77 9.97
C GLU A 208 -8.32 11.70 10.10
N SER A 209 -9.26 11.29 10.93
CA SER A 209 -10.32 12.15 11.46
C SER A 209 -10.83 11.60 12.79
N PRO A 210 -11.40 12.43 13.70
CA PRO A 210 -11.93 11.97 14.98
C PRO A 210 -12.97 10.85 14.82
N ARG A 211 -13.82 10.93 13.77
CA ARG A 211 -14.80 9.88 13.47
C ARG A 211 -14.12 8.55 13.10
N LEU A 212 -13.13 8.57 12.21
CA LEU A 212 -12.42 7.34 11.81
C LEU A 212 -11.64 6.75 12.99
N SER A 213 -10.98 7.57 13.79
CA SER A 213 -10.31 7.11 15.01
C SER A 213 -11.29 6.38 15.94
N SER A 214 -12.49 6.96 16.18
CA SER A 214 -13.53 6.29 16.97
C SER A 214 -13.97 4.96 16.38
N LEU A 215 -14.09 4.83 15.05
CA LEU A 215 -14.46 3.58 14.39
C LEU A 215 -13.36 2.51 14.48
N VAL A 216 -12.12 2.92 14.32
CA VAL A 216 -10.96 2.02 14.48
C VAL A 216 -10.89 1.50 15.92
N GLN A 217 -11.13 2.36 16.91
CA GLN A 217 -11.17 1.98 18.34
C GLN A 217 -12.29 0.95 18.64
N LYS A 218 -13.44 0.97 17.94
CA LYS A 218 -14.48 -0.07 18.10
C LYS A 218 -13.96 -1.48 17.79
N THR A 219 -13.00 -1.59 16.89
CA THR A 219 -12.39 -2.86 16.47
C THR A 219 -10.97 -3.05 16.99
N LYS A 220 -10.55 -2.25 17.99
CA LYS A 220 -9.18 -2.24 18.52
C LYS A 220 -8.67 -3.65 18.82
N GLY A 221 -7.46 -3.95 18.34
CA GLY A 221 -6.77 -5.20 18.56
C GLY A 221 -7.38 -6.42 17.86
N LEU A 222 -8.51 -6.28 17.14
CA LEU A 222 -9.12 -7.41 16.42
C LEU A 222 -8.40 -7.65 15.10
N VAL A 223 -7.97 -8.89 14.89
CA VAL A 223 -7.37 -9.39 13.64
C VAL A 223 -8.08 -10.65 13.18
N MET A 224 -7.91 -11.01 11.93
CA MET A 224 -8.37 -12.27 11.38
C MET A 224 -7.26 -13.32 11.43
N THR A 225 -7.65 -14.55 11.75
CA THR A 225 -6.78 -15.72 11.71
C THR A 225 -7.45 -16.85 10.94
N TYR A 226 -6.63 -17.78 10.46
CA TYR A 226 -7.06 -19.05 9.92
C TYR A 226 -6.18 -20.16 10.52
N ASN A 227 -6.80 -21.16 11.12
CA ASN A 227 -6.11 -22.21 11.89
C ASN A 227 -5.12 -21.63 12.93
N GLY A 228 -5.54 -20.57 13.65
CA GLY A 228 -4.73 -19.89 14.66
C GLY A 228 -3.60 -19.00 14.10
N ASN A 229 -3.48 -18.86 12.80
CA ASN A 229 -2.41 -18.11 12.15
C ASN A 229 -2.95 -16.86 11.46
N ILE A 230 -2.20 -15.75 11.57
CA ILE A 230 -2.51 -14.52 10.86
C ILE A 230 -2.12 -14.69 9.37
N PHE A 231 -2.89 -14.10 8.47
CA PHE A 231 -2.68 -14.18 7.03
C PHE A 231 -2.71 -12.80 6.37
N PRO A 232 -2.20 -12.63 5.14
CA PRO A 232 -2.22 -11.33 4.45
C PRO A 232 -3.64 -10.98 4.01
N ALA A 233 -4.36 -10.25 4.85
CA ALA A 233 -5.73 -9.83 4.59
C ALA A 233 -5.78 -8.75 3.50
N TYR A 234 -5.56 -9.15 2.24
CA TYR A 234 -5.61 -8.28 1.09
C TYR A 234 -6.97 -7.63 0.90
N PHE A 235 -7.00 -6.42 0.36
CA PHE A 235 -8.21 -5.71 0.00
C PHE A 235 -7.98 -4.83 -1.24
N HIS A 236 -9.05 -4.44 -1.90
CA HIS A 236 -8.99 -3.68 -3.15
C HIS A 236 -10.25 -2.85 -3.33
N SER A 237 -10.23 -1.89 -4.25
CA SER A 237 -11.34 -0.94 -4.43
C SER A 237 -12.63 -1.63 -4.91
N ALA A 238 -12.61 -2.37 -6.03
CA ALA A 238 -13.78 -3.04 -6.59
C ALA A 238 -13.38 -4.30 -7.37
N CYS A 239 -13.97 -5.45 -7.05
CA CYS A 239 -13.62 -6.73 -7.70
C CYS A 239 -14.24 -6.93 -9.11
N GLY A 240 -15.27 -6.17 -9.47
CA GLY A 240 -15.95 -6.34 -10.75
C GLY A 240 -16.98 -7.47 -10.80
N GLY A 241 -17.33 -8.10 -9.65
CA GLY A 241 -18.37 -9.14 -9.56
C GLY A 241 -17.95 -10.42 -8.84
N HIS A 242 -16.65 -10.68 -8.73
CA HIS A 242 -16.09 -11.81 -8.00
C HIS A 242 -14.71 -11.44 -7.48
N THR A 243 -14.37 -11.76 -6.23
CA THR A 243 -12.99 -11.65 -5.76
C THR A 243 -12.19 -12.88 -6.20
N GLU A 244 -10.87 -12.75 -6.28
CA GLU A 244 -10.01 -13.77 -6.86
C GLU A 244 -9.24 -14.54 -5.79
N ASP A 245 -8.83 -15.76 -6.14
CA ASP A 245 -7.92 -16.55 -5.31
C ASP A 245 -6.52 -15.93 -5.28
N VAL A 246 -5.93 -15.90 -4.08
CA VAL A 246 -4.60 -15.31 -3.85
C VAL A 246 -3.52 -15.97 -4.70
N SER A 247 -3.58 -17.29 -4.90
CA SER A 247 -2.61 -18.04 -5.69
C SER A 247 -2.63 -17.64 -7.16
N HIS A 248 -3.79 -17.19 -7.64
CA HIS A 248 -3.99 -16.77 -9.00
C HIS A 248 -3.36 -15.39 -9.31
N VAL A 249 -3.31 -14.53 -8.30
CA VAL A 249 -2.83 -13.14 -8.44
C VAL A 249 -1.40 -12.95 -7.92
N PHE A 250 -1.13 -13.41 -6.71
CA PHE A 250 0.16 -13.20 -6.02
C PHE A 250 1.06 -14.43 -5.98
N ARG A 251 0.58 -15.57 -6.50
CA ARG A 251 1.27 -16.88 -6.46
C ARG A 251 1.59 -17.37 -5.05
N ASP A 252 0.87 -16.84 -4.07
CA ASP A 252 0.91 -17.33 -2.70
C ASP A 252 0.09 -18.62 -2.60
N GLU A 253 0.28 -19.39 -1.52
CA GLU A 253 -0.53 -20.58 -1.26
C GLU A 253 -2.01 -20.22 -1.07
N SER A 254 -2.91 -20.91 -1.79
CA SER A 254 -4.35 -20.70 -1.63
C SER A 254 -4.80 -21.15 -0.25
N ILE A 255 -5.50 -20.26 0.45
CA ILE A 255 -6.14 -20.54 1.72
C ILE A 255 -7.61 -20.15 1.68
N PRO A 256 -8.52 -20.85 2.38
CA PRO A 256 -9.94 -20.57 2.33
C PRO A 256 -10.34 -19.11 2.53
N PRO A 257 -9.75 -18.32 3.45
CA PRO A 257 -10.06 -16.89 3.56
C PRO A 257 -9.71 -16.05 2.32
N LEU A 258 -8.84 -16.53 1.45
CA LEU A 258 -8.35 -15.82 0.26
C LEU A 258 -8.62 -16.56 -1.05
N SER A 259 -9.56 -17.54 -1.05
CA SER A 259 -9.93 -18.34 -2.22
C SER A 259 -10.90 -17.64 -3.18
N GLY A 260 -11.29 -16.41 -2.88
CA GLY A 260 -12.25 -15.66 -3.69
C GLY A 260 -13.72 -15.98 -3.38
N VAL A 261 -14.58 -15.00 -3.63
CA VAL A 261 -16.04 -15.10 -3.40
C VAL A 261 -16.82 -14.35 -4.47
N VAL A 262 -18.03 -14.81 -4.79
CA VAL A 262 -18.97 -14.05 -5.63
C VAL A 262 -19.30 -12.74 -4.92
N CYS A 263 -19.17 -11.60 -5.59
CA CYS A 263 -19.50 -10.29 -5.03
C CYS A 263 -20.68 -9.65 -5.77
N LYS A 264 -21.87 -9.73 -5.21
CA LYS A 264 -23.11 -9.15 -5.78
C LYS A 264 -23.30 -7.67 -5.43
N TYR A 265 -22.29 -7.04 -4.78
CA TYR A 265 -22.47 -5.74 -4.12
C TYR A 265 -21.69 -4.59 -4.77
N CYS A 266 -20.74 -4.83 -5.64
CA CYS A 266 -19.93 -3.76 -6.25
C CYS A 266 -20.41 -3.32 -7.66
N GLY A 267 -21.49 -3.89 -8.19
CA GLY A 267 -21.96 -3.65 -9.56
C GLY A 267 -22.37 -2.20 -9.86
N ASN A 268 -22.75 -1.43 -8.84
CA ASN A 268 -23.08 0.00 -8.96
C ASN A 268 -21.90 0.94 -8.72
N SER A 269 -20.69 0.41 -8.59
CA SER A 269 -19.49 1.24 -8.46
C SER A 269 -19.16 1.91 -9.80
N LYS A 270 -18.57 3.10 -9.74
CA LYS A 270 -18.04 3.76 -10.95
C LYS A 270 -16.96 2.95 -11.67
N TYR A 271 -16.47 1.91 -11.03
CA TYR A 271 -15.46 0.98 -11.54
C TYR A 271 -16.04 -0.36 -12.01
N ALA A 272 -17.37 -0.52 -11.98
CA ALA A 272 -18.02 -1.76 -12.42
C ALA A 272 -17.63 -2.14 -13.86
N LYS A 273 -17.47 -1.12 -14.72
CA LYS A 273 -16.97 -1.27 -16.09
C LYS A 273 -16.04 -0.13 -16.43
N TRP A 274 -14.97 -0.42 -17.16
CA TRP A 274 -14.06 0.61 -17.66
C TRP A 274 -13.53 0.28 -19.06
N LYS A 275 -13.14 1.32 -19.79
CA LYS A 275 -12.50 1.20 -21.12
C LYS A 275 -11.37 2.21 -21.21
N ARG A 276 -10.22 1.80 -21.77
CA ARG A 276 -9.03 2.65 -21.96
C ARG A 276 -8.38 2.33 -23.29
N ASP A 277 -8.06 3.37 -24.04
CA ASP A 277 -7.25 3.27 -25.25
C ASP A 277 -5.83 3.74 -24.93
N ILE A 278 -4.86 2.85 -25.11
CA ILE A 278 -3.46 3.11 -24.75
C ILE A 278 -2.60 2.89 -25.99
N SER A 279 -1.76 3.85 -26.31
CA SER A 279 -0.81 3.72 -27.41
C SER A 279 0.19 2.59 -27.11
N LYS A 280 0.48 1.77 -28.11
CA LYS A 280 1.48 0.69 -28.02
C LYS A 280 2.83 1.21 -27.59
N SER A 281 3.24 2.39 -28.09
CA SER A 281 4.50 3.04 -27.74
C SER A 281 4.59 3.45 -26.26
N VAL A 282 3.45 3.82 -25.65
CA VAL A 282 3.39 4.11 -24.20
C VAL A 282 3.62 2.84 -23.40
N ILE A 283 2.96 1.74 -23.76
CA ILE A 283 3.14 0.45 -23.08
C ILE A 283 4.59 -0.01 -23.23
N GLU A 284 5.15 0.00 -24.43
CA GLU A 284 6.53 -0.38 -24.71
C GLU A 284 7.54 0.43 -23.88
N ARG A 285 7.36 1.75 -23.81
CA ARG A 285 8.21 2.63 -23.02
C ARG A 285 8.18 2.28 -21.54
N LYS A 286 6.99 2.03 -20.97
CA LYS A 286 6.81 1.66 -19.56
C LYS A 286 7.42 0.30 -19.24
N LEU A 287 7.20 -0.70 -20.09
CA LEU A 287 7.79 -2.02 -19.93
C LEU A 287 9.31 -1.97 -20.04
N ARG A 288 9.85 -1.21 -20.98
CA ARG A 288 11.29 -1.03 -21.16
C ARG A 288 11.94 -0.32 -19.99
N ALA A 289 11.27 0.67 -19.39
CA ALA A 289 11.74 1.32 -18.17
C ALA A 289 11.87 0.36 -16.97
N ALA A 290 11.12 -0.75 -17.00
CA ALA A 290 11.20 -1.84 -16.04
C ALA A 290 12.09 -3.01 -16.52
N ASN A 291 12.97 -2.80 -17.50
CA ASN A 291 13.84 -3.81 -18.09
C ASN A 291 13.11 -4.98 -18.78
N VAL A 292 11.84 -4.79 -19.15
CA VAL A 292 11.09 -5.76 -19.94
C VAL A 292 11.25 -5.41 -21.42
N ALA A 293 12.10 -6.17 -22.12
CA ALA A 293 12.42 -5.93 -23.52
C ALA A 293 11.24 -6.34 -24.42
N VAL A 294 10.50 -5.36 -24.92
CA VAL A 294 9.42 -5.52 -25.91
C VAL A 294 9.47 -4.35 -26.91
N SER A 295 9.17 -4.63 -28.18
CA SER A 295 9.09 -3.64 -29.24
C SER A 295 8.11 -4.06 -30.30
N ASN A 296 7.44 -3.10 -30.94
CA ASN A 296 6.44 -3.37 -31.97
C ASN A 296 5.37 -4.37 -31.50
N ILE A 297 4.69 -4.04 -30.42
CA ILE A 297 3.60 -4.85 -29.85
C ILE A 297 2.51 -5.06 -30.92
N ARG A 298 2.19 -6.33 -31.18
CA ARG A 298 1.12 -6.76 -32.10
C ARG A 298 -0.18 -6.93 -31.34
N SER A 299 -0.16 -7.71 -30.25
CA SER A 299 -1.34 -8.00 -29.42
C SER A 299 -0.96 -8.23 -27.96
N ILE A 300 -1.93 -8.08 -27.08
CA ILE A 300 -1.88 -8.44 -25.68
C ILE A 300 -3.09 -9.31 -25.38
N LYS A 301 -2.89 -10.40 -24.65
CA LYS A 301 -3.95 -11.30 -24.18
C LYS A 301 -3.81 -11.58 -22.70
N THR A 302 -4.92 -11.63 -22.00
CA THR A 302 -5.02 -12.22 -20.66
C THR A 302 -5.04 -13.73 -20.77
N LEU A 303 -4.25 -14.41 -19.97
CA LEU A 303 -4.19 -15.85 -19.86
C LEU A 303 -4.77 -16.29 -18.52
N ASP A 304 -5.28 -17.53 -18.50
CA ASP A 304 -5.80 -18.20 -17.32
C ASP A 304 -6.76 -17.27 -16.51
N PRO A 305 -7.92 -16.89 -17.10
CA PRO A 305 -8.87 -16.06 -16.37
C PRO A 305 -9.45 -16.86 -15.20
N GLY A 306 -9.38 -16.29 -13.99
CA GLY A 306 -9.99 -16.84 -12.79
C GLY A 306 -11.50 -16.56 -12.70
N TYR A 307 -12.07 -16.76 -11.52
CA TYR A 307 -13.51 -16.67 -11.28
C TYR A 307 -14.10 -15.28 -11.59
N GLY A 308 -13.34 -14.21 -11.39
CA GLY A 308 -13.74 -12.82 -11.67
C GLY A 308 -13.31 -12.34 -13.04
N ASN A 309 -12.88 -13.22 -13.95
CA ASN A 309 -12.18 -12.89 -15.18
C ASN A 309 -10.88 -12.11 -14.97
N HIS A 310 -10.34 -12.11 -13.76
CA HIS A 310 -9.00 -11.63 -13.49
C HIS A 310 -7.99 -12.60 -14.13
N GLY A 311 -7.15 -12.11 -15.04
CA GLY A 311 -6.09 -12.94 -15.60
C GLY A 311 -4.97 -13.15 -14.59
N SER A 312 -4.38 -14.35 -14.53
CA SER A 312 -3.18 -14.59 -13.74
C SER A 312 -1.93 -14.10 -14.47
N ARG A 313 -1.93 -14.22 -15.80
CA ARG A 313 -0.82 -13.83 -16.68
C ARG A 313 -1.33 -13.03 -17.87
N VAL A 314 -0.39 -12.32 -18.47
CA VAL A 314 -0.59 -11.59 -19.73
C VAL A 314 0.47 -12.06 -20.72
N GLU A 315 0.04 -12.44 -21.92
CA GLU A 315 0.91 -12.66 -23.07
C GLU A 315 1.01 -11.39 -23.91
N ILE A 316 2.23 -10.96 -24.19
CA ILE A 316 2.54 -9.80 -25.04
C ILE A 316 3.22 -10.32 -26.30
N VAL A 317 2.52 -10.28 -27.42
CA VAL A 317 3.08 -10.65 -28.73
C VAL A 317 3.69 -9.43 -29.37
N SER A 318 4.97 -9.50 -29.69
CA SER A 318 5.77 -8.41 -30.26
C SER A 318 6.58 -8.85 -31.48
N ALA A 319 7.32 -7.95 -32.11
CA ALA A 319 8.21 -8.31 -33.21
C ALA A 319 9.35 -9.25 -32.76
N GLY A 320 9.77 -9.17 -31.52
CA GLY A 320 10.82 -10.04 -30.92
C GLY A 320 10.30 -11.36 -30.37
N GLY A 321 9.04 -11.74 -30.66
CA GLY A 321 8.40 -12.96 -30.15
C GLY A 321 7.35 -12.67 -29.07
N SER A 322 6.88 -13.74 -28.43
CA SER A 322 5.91 -13.67 -27.33
C SER A 322 6.63 -13.62 -25.98
N LYS A 323 6.08 -12.84 -25.05
CA LYS A 323 6.56 -12.72 -23.68
C LYS A 323 5.38 -12.79 -22.70
N GLU A 324 5.53 -13.60 -21.66
CA GLU A 324 4.53 -13.70 -20.59
C GLU A 324 5.03 -13.03 -19.31
N MET A 325 4.10 -12.47 -18.56
CA MET A 325 4.34 -11.93 -17.21
C MET A 325 3.08 -11.99 -16.36
N GLY A 326 3.20 -11.80 -15.05
CA GLY A 326 2.06 -11.68 -14.16
C GLY A 326 1.11 -10.56 -14.60
N ALA A 327 -0.19 -10.81 -14.58
CA ALA A 327 -1.17 -9.81 -15.02
C ALA A 327 -1.20 -8.59 -14.10
N ASN A 328 -1.02 -8.80 -12.79
CA ASN A 328 -0.91 -7.68 -11.83
C ASN A 328 0.39 -6.91 -12.04
N ASP A 329 1.52 -7.58 -12.27
CA ASP A 329 2.80 -6.91 -12.58
C ASP A 329 2.67 -6.05 -13.85
N PHE A 330 2.06 -6.61 -14.91
CA PHE A 330 1.78 -5.86 -16.13
C PHE A 330 0.91 -4.63 -15.86
N ARG A 331 -0.18 -4.79 -15.09
CA ARG A 331 -1.07 -3.72 -14.67
C ARG A 331 -0.29 -2.60 -13.96
N LEU A 332 0.55 -2.96 -13.00
CA LEU A 332 1.34 -2.01 -12.22
C LEU A 332 2.36 -1.27 -13.09
N LEU A 333 3.07 -1.98 -13.97
CA LEU A 333 4.04 -1.39 -14.89
C LEU A 333 3.39 -0.44 -15.90
N VAL A 334 2.24 -0.80 -16.47
CA VAL A 334 1.48 0.09 -17.36
C VAL A 334 0.89 1.27 -16.60
N GLY A 335 0.56 1.07 -15.35
CA GLY A 335 0.05 2.05 -14.40
C GLY A 335 -1.34 1.70 -13.90
N PRO A 336 -1.52 1.59 -12.58
CA PRO A 336 -2.77 1.14 -11.95
C PRO A 336 -3.95 2.11 -12.17
N ASN A 337 -3.67 3.38 -12.48
CA ASN A 337 -4.67 4.37 -12.86
C ASN A 337 -5.09 4.28 -14.34
N ILE A 338 -4.31 3.57 -15.15
CA ILE A 338 -4.57 3.34 -16.58
C ILE A 338 -5.26 2.00 -16.75
N LEU A 339 -4.64 0.91 -16.27
CA LEU A 339 -5.24 -0.41 -16.18
C LEU A 339 -5.82 -0.62 -14.79
N CYS A 340 -7.14 -0.43 -14.69
CA CYS A 340 -7.81 -0.38 -13.39
C CYS A 340 -7.78 -1.72 -12.65
N SER A 341 -7.82 -2.86 -13.36
CA SER A 341 -7.81 -4.21 -12.79
C SER A 341 -7.09 -5.17 -13.73
N THR A 342 -6.95 -6.43 -13.31
CA THR A 342 -6.49 -7.53 -14.16
C THR A 342 -7.63 -8.24 -14.90
N ALA A 343 -8.89 -7.87 -14.59
CA ALA A 343 -10.09 -8.37 -15.26
C ALA A 343 -10.36 -7.56 -16.54
N PHE A 344 -9.62 -7.81 -17.62
CA PHE A 344 -9.77 -7.08 -18.87
C PHE A 344 -9.63 -7.96 -20.12
N ILE A 345 -10.18 -7.45 -21.22
CA ILE A 345 -9.93 -7.92 -22.59
C ILE A 345 -9.18 -6.81 -23.32
N ALA A 346 -8.14 -7.17 -24.08
CA ALA A 346 -7.36 -6.24 -24.88
C ALA A 346 -7.60 -6.48 -26.38
N LYS A 347 -7.90 -5.43 -27.14
CA LYS A 347 -8.06 -5.46 -28.60
C LYS A 347 -7.08 -4.49 -29.26
N SER A 348 -6.23 -5.02 -30.13
CA SER A 348 -5.30 -4.20 -30.91
C SER A 348 -6.04 -3.47 -32.05
N SER A 349 -5.83 -2.15 -32.16
CA SER A 349 -6.39 -1.30 -33.20
C SER A 349 -5.35 -0.29 -33.67
N GLY A 350 -4.76 -0.53 -34.81
CA GLY A 350 -3.71 0.32 -35.36
C GLY A 350 -2.55 0.55 -34.38
N LYS A 351 -2.30 1.81 -34.02
CA LYS A 351 -1.24 2.22 -33.08
C LYS A 351 -1.63 2.06 -31.61
N ASN A 352 -2.90 1.71 -31.30
CA ASN A 352 -3.43 1.61 -29.97
C ASN A 352 -3.82 0.17 -29.59
N ILE A 353 -3.96 -0.05 -28.29
CA ILE A 353 -4.65 -1.21 -27.71
C ILE A 353 -5.79 -0.67 -26.86
N THR A 354 -7.00 -1.14 -27.15
CA THR A 354 -8.20 -0.87 -26.36
C THR A 354 -8.31 -1.94 -25.29
N PHE A 355 -8.27 -1.56 -24.05
CA PHE A 355 -8.56 -2.40 -22.89
C PHE A 355 -9.98 -2.12 -22.41
N SER A 356 -10.76 -3.16 -22.20
CA SER A 356 -12.10 -3.09 -21.60
C SER A 356 -12.19 -4.09 -20.48
N GLY A 357 -12.58 -3.64 -19.29
CA GLY A 357 -12.54 -4.48 -18.11
C GLY A 357 -13.53 -4.06 -17.01
N ASN A 358 -13.47 -4.78 -15.90
CA ASN A 358 -14.32 -4.61 -14.74
C ASN A 358 -13.45 -4.48 -13.47
N GLY A 359 -13.94 -3.72 -12.48
CA GLY A 359 -13.28 -3.58 -11.21
C GLY A 359 -12.10 -2.61 -11.17
N TRP A 360 -11.50 -2.49 -9.99
CA TRP A 360 -10.32 -1.68 -9.72
C TRP A 360 -9.51 -2.32 -8.59
N GLY A 361 -8.28 -2.67 -8.88
CA GLY A 361 -7.36 -3.36 -7.99
C GLY A 361 -7.04 -4.79 -8.41
N HIS A 362 -6.38 -5.53 -7.54
CA HIS A 362 -5.92 -6.89 -7.79
C HIS A 362 -7.01 -7.97 -7.63
N GLY A 363 -8.14 -7.64 -7.02
CA GLY A 363 -9.28 -8.55 -6.90
C GLY A 363 -9.28 -9.49 -5.70
N VAL A 364 -8.21 -9.61 -4.90
CA VAL A 364 -8.11 -10.56 -3.76
C VAL A 364 -8.67 -9.96 -2.48
N GLY A 365 -9.41 -10.75 -1.70
CA GLY A 365 -9.93 -10.39 -0.37
C GLY A 365 -11.04 -9.36 -0.39
N LEU A 366 -11.06 -8.38 0.53
CA LEU A 366 -12.18 -7.45 0.70
C LEU A 366 -12.33 -6.47 -0.46
N CYS A 367 -13.51 -6.46 -1.07
CA CYS A 367 -13.93 -5.46 -2.04
C CYS A 367 -14.52 -4.24 -1.32
N GLN A 368 -13.82 -3.09 -1.30
CA GLN A 368 -14.24 -1.89 -0.56
C GLN A 368 -15.63 -1.37 -0.99
N HIS A 369 -15.89 -1.28 -2.32
CA HIS A 369 -17.22 -0.89 -2.83
C HIS A 369 -18.30 -1.91 -2.48
N GLY A 370 -17.96 -3.20 -2.44
CA GLY A 370 -18.87 -4.24 -2.00
C GLY A 370 -19.18 -4.13 -0.51
N ALA A 371 -18.18 -3.93 0.34
CA ALA A 371 -18.33 -3.68 1.78
C ALA A 371 -19.23 -2.47 2.05
N GLN A 372 -19.01 -1.36 1.32
CA GLN A 372 -19.86 -0.18 1.41
C GLN A 372 -21.33 -0.44 1.06
N THR A 373 -21.58 -1.24 0.02
CA THR A 373 -22.96 -1.58 -0.38
C THR A 373 -23.61 -2.53 0.63
N MET A 374 -22.86 -3.51 1.16
CA MET A 374 -23.36 -4.37 2.23
C MET A 374 -23.71 -3.56 3.47
N ALA A 375 -22.84 -2.67 3.91
CA ALA A 375 -23.09 -1.77 5.04
C ALA A 375 -24.35 -0.91 4.83
N LYS A 376 -24.54 -0.34 3.64
CA LYS A 376 -25.78 0.39 3.29
C LYS A 376 -27.04 -0.48 3.32
N LYS A 377 -26.90 -1.78 3.11
CA LYS A 377 -28.01 -2.75 3.23
C LYS A 377 -28.21 -3.28 4.65
N GLY A 378 -27.50 -2.73 5.64
CA GLY A 378 -27.66 -3.06 7.07
C GLY A 378 -26.75 -4.17 7.58
N PHE A 379 -25.89 -4.78 6.75
CA PHE A 379 -24.91 -5.74 7.20
C PHE A 379 -23.93 -5.10 8.18
N LYS A 380 -23.57 -5.82 9.24
CA LYS A 380 -22.58 -5.37 10.21
C LYS A 380 -21.18 -5.76 9.77
N TRP A 381 -20.17 -5.09 10.33
CA TRP A 381 -18.78 -5.32 9.94
C TRP A 381 -18.33 -6.80 10.12
N PRO A 382 -18.78 -7.57 11.12
CA PRO A 382 -18.45 -9.01 11.19
C PRO A 382 -19.02 -9.80 10.01
N ASP A 383 -20.23 -9.46 9.55
CA ASP A 383 -20.85 -10.14 8.40
C ASP A 383 -20.05 -9.84 7.13
N ILE A 384 -19.58 -8.59 6.98
CA ILE A 384 -18.75 -8.16 5.86
C ILE A 384 -17.41 -8.91 5.85
N ILE A 385 -16.75 -9.03 7.01
CA ILE A 385 -15.53 -9.81 7.17
C ILE A 385 -15.75 -11.26 6.79
N ASN A 386 -16.75 -11.91 7.37
CA ASN A 386 -17.06 -13.33 7.10
C ASN A 386 -17.39 -13.57 5.62
N TYR A 387 -17.99 -12.58 4.95
CA TYR A 387 -18.30 -12.67 3.53
C TYR A 387 -17.05 -12.66 2.64
N TYR A 388 -16.11 -11.74 2.88
CA TYR A 388 -14.92 -11.60 2.05
C TYR A 388 -13.74 -12.47 2.46
N TYR A 389 -13.73 -12.92 3.71
CA TYR A 389 -12.70 -13.82 4.25
C TYR A 389 -13.36 -15.05 4.91
N PRO A 390 -13.98 -15.93 4.10
CA PRO A 390 -14.70 -17.09 4.62
C PRO A 390 -13.76 -17.98 5.45
N LYS A 391 -14.31 -18.58 6.52
CA LYS A 391 -13.58 -19.46 7.45
C LYS A 391 -12.44 -18.78 8.22
N SER A 392 -12.35 -17.44 8.20
CA SER A 392 -11.48 -16.73 9.14
C SER A 392 -12.15 -16.59 10.50
N GLU A 393 -11.32 -16.53 11.53
CA GLU A 393 -11.71 -16.31 12.92
C GLU A 393 -11.25 -14.94 13.39
N LEU A 394 -12.08 -14.24 14.17
CA LEU A 394 -11.71 -12.97 14.78
C LEU A 394 -11.06 -13.20 16.14
N VAL A 395 -9.85 -12.71 16.33
CA VAL A 395 -9.07 -12.82 17.56
C VAL A 395 -8.60 -11.44 18.00
N ARG A 396 -8.63 -11.16 19.31
CA ARG A 396 -8.03 -9.94 19.87
C ARG A 396 -6.60 -10.22 20.28
N VAL A 397 -5.64 -9.42 19.80
CA VAL A 397 -4.20 -9.66 20.02
C VAL A 397 -3.56 -8.73 21.04
N TYR A 398 -4.21 -7.60 21.38
CA TYR A 398 -3.83 -6.68 22.48
C TYR A 398 -5.04 -5.91 23.01
#